data_f4d73f70855798caaa3603d5ec62383c
#
_entry.id   f4d73f70855798caaa3603d5ec62383c
#
_cell.length_a   1.000
_cell.length_b   1.000
_cell.length_c   1.000
_cell.angle_alpha   90.00
_cell.angle_beta   90.00
_cell.angle_gamma   90.00
#
_symmetry.space_group_name_H-M   'P 1'
#
loop_
_entity.id
_entity.type
_entity.pdbx_description
1 polymer ?
#
loop_
_entity_poly.entity_id
_entity_poly.type
_entity_poly.pdbx_seq_one_letter_code
_entity_poly.pdbx_strand_id
1 'polypeptide(L)'
;MNEKTILVAVTDIFFYTKVRDALMAKGYKIERARTQQDIAEKASSTTLSAFIVDMNDEKLNAFQALETLKADTSMKTIPILAFANHEEVDTFHRAKALGVTKIVSRNEFSSRLKDLVEEVAGTHV
;
A
#
# COMPACT_ATOMS: atom_id res chain seq x y z
N MET A 1 16.92 -9.00 -14.54
CA MET A 1 16.79 -8.04 -13.45
C MET A 1 15.39 -7.95 -13.00
N ASN A 2 15.21 -8.01 -11.71
CA ASN A 2 13.87 -8.04 -11.16
C ASN A 2 13.41 -6.63 -10.84
N GLU A 3 12.40 -6.18 -11.58
CA GLU A 3 11.75 -4.94 -11.22
C GLU A 3 10.90 -5.18 -9.99
N LYS A 4 10.99 -4.27 -9.03
CA LYS A 4 10.13 -4.32 -7.85
C LYS A 4 8.80 -3.67 -8.20
N THR A 5 7.73 -4.44 -8.02
CA THR A 5 6.38 -4.00 -8.35
C THR A 5 5.63 -3.61 -7.08
N ILE A 6 4.99 -2.46 -7.12
CA ILE A 6 4.21 -1.93 -6.01
C ILE A 6 2.78 -1.73 -6.44
N LEU A 7 1.85 -2.31 -5.69
CA LEU A 7 0.42 -2.12 -5.93
C LEU A 7 -0.07 -0.94 -5.10
N VAL A 8 -0.72 0.02 -5.75
CA VAL A 8 -1.19 1.24 -5.10
C VAL A 8 -2.70 1.30 -5.11
N ALA A 9 -3.30 1.25 -3.93
CA ALA A 9 -4.75 1.32 -3.74
C ALA A 9 -5.14 2.71 -3.26
N VAL A 10 -5.14 3.65 -4.19
CA VAL A 10 -5.49 5.05 -3.97
C VAL A 10 -6.35 5.47 -5.16
N THR A 11 -7.61 5.81 -4.93
CA THR A 11 -8.50 6.17 -6.05
C THR A 11 -8.48 7.64 -6.43
N ASP A 12 -8.05 8.52 -5.53
CA ASP A 12 -7.85 9.94 -5.85
C ASP A 12 -6.77 10.04 -6.93
N ILE A 13 -7.16 10.44 -8.14
CA ILE A 13 -6.26 10.43 -9.30
C ILE A 13 -5.06 11.37 -9.13
N PHE A 14 -5.27 12.51 -8.51
CA PHE A 14 -4.18 13.46 -8.32
C PHE A 14 -3.15 12.94 -7.34
N PHE A 15 -3.61 12.36 -6.25
CA PHE A 15 -2.69 11.79 -5.25
C PHE A 15 -2.01 10.54 -5.79
N TYR A 16 -2.77 9.69 -6.49
CA TYR A 16 -2.20 8.50 -7.13
C TYR A 16 -1.09 8.86 -8.11
N THR A 17 -1.32 9.87 -8.95
CA THR A 17 -0.33 10.29 -9.95
C THR A 17 0.96 10.76 -9.29
N LYS A 18 0.84 11.50 -8.18
CA LYS A 18 2.00 11.95 -7.42
C LYS A 18 2.79 10.76 -6.87
N VAL A 19 2.10 9.77 -6.31
CA VAL A 19 2.73 8.56 -5.78
C VAL A 19 3.42 7.79 -6.90
N ARG A 20 2.71 7.57 -8.00
CA ARG A 20 3.24 6.84 -9.15
C ARG A 20 4.50 7.48 -9.69
N ASP A 21 4.47 8.78 -9.94
CA ASP A 21 5.59 9.47 -10.56
C ASP A 21 6.83 9.45 -9.66
N ALA A 22 6.62 9.64 -8.35
CA ALA A 22 7.73 9.61 -7.41
C ALA A 22 8.40 8.23 -7.35
N LEU A 23 7.61 7.17 -7.37
CA LEU A 23 8.14 5.81 -7.25
C LEU A 23 8.71 5.31 -8.57
N MET A 24 8.11 5.66 -9.71
CA MET A 24 8.68 5.31 -11.00
C MET A 24 10.05 5.96 -11.20
N ALA A 25 10.22 7.17 -10.69
CA ALA A 25 11.51 7.84 -10.75
C ALA A 25 12.59 7.07 -9.96
N LYS A 26 12.21 6.25 -9.00
CA LYS A 26 13.13 5.41 -8.22
C LYS A 26 13.28 4.01 -8.80
N GLY A 27 12.66 3.73 -9.94
CA GLY A 27 12.80 2.45 -10.62
C GLY A 27 11.77 1.40 -10.29
N TYR A 28 10.72 1.74 -9.54
CA TYR A 28 9.66 0.79 -9.24
C TYR A 28 8.67 0.69 -10.39
N LYS A 29 8.11 -0.50 -10.59
CA LYS A 29 6.97 -0.69 -11.46
C LYS A 29 5.70 -0.52 -10.64
N ILE A 30 4.76 0.27 -11.14
CA ILE A 30 3.54 0.60 -10.39
C ILE A 30 2.33 -0.05 -11.03
N GLU A 31 1.56 -0.79 -10.21
CA GLU A 31 0.26 -1.31 -10.59
C GLU A 31 -0.79 -0.56 -9.80
N ARG A 32 -1.89 -0.23 -10.43
CA ARG A 32 -2.96 0.54 -9.79
C ARG A 32 -4.16 -0.35 -9.50
N ALA A 33 -4.69 -0.26 -8.28
CA ALA A 33 -5.96 -0.88 -7.93
C ALA A 33 -7.03 0.20 -7.90
N ARG A 34 -7.99 0.13 -8.79
CA ARG A 34 -9.09 1.10 -8.88
C ARG A 34 -10.35 0.62 -8.19
N THR A 35 -10.47 -0.68 -8.01
CA THR A 35 -11.65 -1.29 -7.41
C THR A 35 -11.20 -2.29 -6.36
N GLN A 36 -12.15 -2.69 -5.53
CA GLN A 36 -11.88 -3.70 -4.51
C GLN A 36 -11.43 -5.01 -5.15
N GLN A 37 -12.05 -5.37 -6.27
CA GLN A 37 -11.69 -6.59 -6.98
C GLN A 37 -10.27 -6.53 -7.54
N ASP A 38 -9.84 -5.37 -8.01
CA ASP A 38 -8.48 -5.19 -8.53
C ASP A 38 -7.43 -5.52 -7.48
N ILE A 39 -7.70 -5.21 -6.22
CA ILE A 39 -6.73 -5.44 -5.14
C ILE A 39 -6.41 -6.93 -5.06
N ALA A 40 -7.44 -7.75 -4.94
CA ALA A 40 -7.24 -9.19 -4.83
C ALA A 40 -6.63 -9.79 -6.09
N GLU A 41 -7.12 -9.38 -7.25
CA GLU A 41 -6.65 -9.92 -8.53
C GLU A 41 -5.18 -9.59 -8.77
N LYS A 42 -4.80 -8.34 -8.55
CA LYS A 42 -3.42 -7.93 -8.83
C LYS A 42 -2.45 -8.44 -7.77
N ALA A 43 -2.90 -8.53 -6.53
CA ALA A 43 -2.05 -9.06 -5.47
C ALA A 43 -1.79 -10.57 -5.66
N SER A 44 -2.75 -11.30 -6.22
CA SER A 44 -2.60 -12.75 -6.43
C SER A 44 -1.88 -13.10 -7.73
N SER A 45 -1.91 -12.23 -8.73
CA SER A 45 -1.35 -12.53 -10.04
C SER A 45 0.07 -12.01 -10.25
N THR A 46 0.58 -11.21 -9.35
CA THR A 46 1.89 -10.57 -9.49
C THR A 46 2.65 -10.68 -8.18
N THR A 47 3.95 -10.91 -8.26
CA THR A 47 4.79 -10.85 -7.05
C THR A 47 5.00 -9.39 -6.68
N LEU A 48 4.44 -8.97 -5.57
CA LEU A 48 4.52 -7.59 -5.13
C LEU A 48 5.63 -7.39 -4.10
N SER A 49 6.37 -6.30 -4.26
CA SER A 49 7.36 -5.89 -3.26
C SER A 49 6.70 -5.12 -2.12
N ALA A 50 5.57 -4.48 -2.39
CA ALA A 50 4.80 -3.77 -1.37
C ALA A 50 3.39 -3.47 -1.87
N PHE A 51 2.49 -3.24 -0.92
CA PHE A 51 1.13 -2.78 -1.17
C PHE A 51 0.95 -1.47 -0.42
N ILE A 52 0.58 -0.42 -1.14
CA ILE A 52 0.31 0.89 -0.55
C ILE A 52 -1.20 1.09 -0.52
N VAL A 53 -1.73 1.45 0.63
CA VAL A 53 -3.18 1.59 0.78
C VAL A 53 -3.54 2.85 1.57
N ASP A 54 -4.51 3.59 1.03
CA ASP A 54 -5.13 4.74 1.68
C ASP A 54 -6.27 4.22 2.56
N MET A 55 -6.08 4.28 3.87
CA MET A 55 -7.10 3.77 4.81
C MET A 55 -8.37 4.61 4.83
N ASN A 56 -8.30 5.83 4.30
CA ASN A 56 -9.44 6.73 4.23
C ASN A 56 -10.04 6.84 2.82
N ASP A 57 -9.65 5.95 1.91
CA ASP A 57 -10.18 5.98 0.55
C ASP A 57 -11.69 5.71 0.60
N GLU A 58 -12.45 6.58 -0.07
CA GLU A 58 -13.92 6.49 -0.02
C GLU A 58 -14.49 5.44 -0.94
N LYS A 59 -13.75 5.01 -1.94
CA LYS A 59 -14.21 4.03 -2.93
C LYS A 59 -13.71 2.62 -2.68
N LEU A 60 -12.75 2.46 -1.79
CA LEU A 60 -12.19 1.16 -1.46
C LEU A 60 -12.41 0.87 0.02
N ASN A 61 -12.67 -0.39 0.33
CA ASN A 61 -12.72 -0.82 1.71
C ASN A 61 -11.33 -1.30 2.12
N ALA A 62 -10.56 -0.39 2.71
CA ALA A 62 -9.16 -0.67 3.03
C ALA A 62 -9.00 -1.80 4.05
N PHE A 63 -9.85 -1.83 5.08
CA PHE A 63 -9.76 -2.89 6.09
C PHE A 63 -10.06 -4.26 5.48
N GLN A 64 -11.06 -4.34 4.60
CA GLN A 64 -11.36 -5.58 3.91
C GLN A 64 -10.17 -6.04 3.06
N ALA A 65 -9.50 -5.09 2.42
CA ALA A 65 -8.32 -5.39 1.62
C ALA A 65 -7.20 -6.00 2.49
N LEU A 66 -6.97 -5.41 3.67
CA LEU A 66 -5.97 -5.94 4.59
C LEU A 66 -6.33 -7.35 5.05
N GLU A 67 -7.61 -7.56 5.37
CA GLU A 67 -8.08 -8.88 5.80
C GLU A 67 -7.90 -9.92 4.69
N THR A 68 -8.22 -9.52 3.46
CA THR A 68 -8.08 -10.41 2.30
C THR A 68 -6.63 -10.82 2.10
N LEU A 69 -5.72 -9.87 2.13
CA LEU A 69 -4.31 -10.18 1.94
C LEU A 69 -3.77 -11.05 3.08
N LYS A 70 -4.15 -10.76 4.31
CA LYS A 70 -3.62 -11.49 5.47
C LYS A 70 -4.19 -12.89 5.61
N ALA A 71 -5.37 -13.13 5.04
CA ALA A 71 -6.01 -14.45 5.09
C ALA A 71 -5.45 -15.42 4.05
N ASP A 72 -4.76 -14.92 3.03
CA ASP A 72 -4.27 -15.75 1.92
C ASP A 72 -2.80 -16.09 2.14
N THR A 73 -2.50 -17.39 2.09
CA THR A 73 -1.14 -17.89 2.34
C THR A 73 -0.11 -17.29 1.40
N SER A 74 -0.50 -17.07 0.14
CA SER A 74 0.43 -16.54 -0.86
C SER A 74 0.59 -15.02 -0.78
N MET A 75 -0.34 -14.31 -0.13
CA MET A 75 -0.33 -12.86 -0.07
C MET A 75 0.01 -12.29 1.31
N LYS A 76 -0.08 -13.10 2.35
CA LYS A 76 0.05 -12.58 3.72
C LYS A 76 1.43 -12.03 4.06
N THR A 77 2.44 -12.37 3.26
CA THR A 77 3.80 -11.88 3.48
C THR A 77 4.12 -10.61 2.69
N ILE A 78 3.19 -10.13 1.86
CA ILE A 78 3.39 -8.89 1.12
C ILE A 78 3.52 -7.73 2.12
N PRO A 79 4.60 -6.94 2.06
CA PRO A 79 4.72 -5.79 2.95
C PRO A 79 3.65 -4.75 2.65
N ILE A 80 3.07 -4.16 3.70
CA ILE A 80 1.98 -3.21 3.55
C ILE A 80 2.36 -1.88 4.17
N LEU A 81 2.31 -0.82 3.36
CA LEU A 81 2.49 0.55 3.81
C LEU A 81 1.13 1.24 3.73
N ALA A 82 0.57 1.55 4.88
CA ALA A 82 -0.73 2.20 4.97
C ALA A 82 -0.59 3.63 5.42
N PHE A 83 -1.54 4.48 5.05
CA PHE A 83 -1.59 5.83 5.59
C PHE A 83 -3.04 6.23 5.86
N ALA A 84 -3.20 7.13 6.82
CA ALA A 84 -4.51 7.59 7.25
C ALA A 84 -4.39 9.01 7.78
N ASN A 85 -5.53 9.70 7.91
CA ASN A 85 -5.55 11.01 8.54
C ASN A 85 -5.10 10.89 9.99
N HIS A 86 -4.29 11.84 10.44
CA HIS A 86 -3.61 11.71 11.74
C HIS A 86 -4.55 11.63 12.96
N GLU A 87 -5.77 12.15 12.84
CA GLU A 87 -6.73 12.08 13.94
C GLU A 87 -7.47 10.75 14.02
N GLU A 88 -7.25 9.84 13.07
CA GLU A 88 -7.94 8.56 13.03
C GLU A 88 -7.22 7.50 13.88
N VAL A 89 -7.18 7.73 15.18
CA VAL A 89 -6.41 6.89 16.12
C VAL A 89 -6.86 5.43 16.06
N ASP A 90 -8.17 5.18 16.00
CA ASP A 90 -8.69 3.81 15.93
C ASP A 90 -8.24 3.11 14.65
N THR A 91 -8.20 3.84 13.53
CA THR A 91 -7.72 3.30 12.27
C THR A 91 -6.27 2.86 12.37
N PHE A 92 -5.42 3.67 13.02
CA PHE A 92 -4.02 3.30 13.24
C PHE A 92 -3.90 2.02 14.06
N HIS A 93 -4.64 1.94 15.16
CA HIS A 93 -4.60 0.77 16.04
C HIS A 93 -5.08 -0.49 15.31
N ARG A 94 -6.19 -0.38 14.58
CA ARG A 94 -6.78 -1.51 13.89
C ARG A 94 -5.89 -2.00 12.75
N ALA A 95 -5.29 -1.08 12.00
CA ALA A 95 -4.38 -1.46 10.91
C ALA A 95 -3.16 -2.19 11.45
N LYS A 96 -2.60 -1.71 12.57
CA LYS A 96 -1.47 -2.39 13.21
C LYS A 96 -1.85 -3.78 13.68
N ALA A 97 -3.04 -3.92 14.25
CA ALA A 97 -3.53 -5.22 14.71
C ALA A 97 -3.69 -6.20 13.55
N LEU A 98 -4.01 -5.70 12.36
CA LEU A 98 -4.12 -6.53 11.16
C LEU A 98 -2.79 -6.84 10.51
N GLY A 99 -1.69 -6.31 11.04
CA GLY A 99 -0.36 -6.71 10.62
C GLY A 99 0.24 -5.91 9.47
N VAL A 100 -0.15 -4.63 9.31
CA VAL A 100 0.54 -3.80 8.31
C VAL A 100 1.99 -3.63 8.73
N THR A 101 2.88 -3.53 7.74
CA THR A 101 4.30 -3.35 8.01
C THR A 101 4.54 -1.99 8.63
N LYS A 102 3.85 -0.98 8.13
CA LYS A 102 3.96 0.37 8.65
C LYS A 102 2.69 1.15 8.33
N ILE A 103 2.25 1.97 9.28
CA ILE A 103 1.18 2.94 9.03
C ILE A 103 1.62 4.31 9.52
N VAL A 104 1.42 5.31 8.69
CA VAL A 104 1.83 6.69 8.97
C VAL A 104 0.67 7.63 8.66
N SER A 105 0.82 8.89 9.07
CA SER A 105 -0.16 9.90 8.70
C SER A 105 -0.05 10.20 7.20
N ARG A 106 -1.13 10.74 6.63
CA ARG A 106 -1.12 11.15 5.23
C ARG A 106 -0.02 12.17 4.96
N ASN A 107 0.22 13.09 5.90
CA ASN A 107 1.26 14.08 5.79
C ASN A 107 2.65 13.46 5.75
N GLU A 108 2.93 12.55 6.66
CA GLU A 108 4.21 11.86 6.69
C GLU A 108 4.41 11.04 5.42
N PHE A 109 3.36 10.36 4.97
CA PHE A 109 3.43 9.57 3.75
C PHE A 109 3.82 10.45 2.56
N SER A 110 3.16 11.60 2.43
CA SER A 110 3.40 12.51 1.32
C SER A 110 4.83 13.09 1.34
N SER A 111 5.34 13.43 2.52
CA SER A 111 6.65 14.06 2.64
C SER A 111 7.82 13.07 2.62
N ARG A 112 7.58 11.80 2.98
CA ARG A 112 8.64 10.80 3.08
C ARG A 112 8.39 9.58 2.20
N LEU A 113 7.63 9.74 1.13
CA LEU A 113 7.17 8.64 0.30
C LEU A 113 8.28 7.68 -0.12
N LYS A 114 9.35 8.21 -0.69
CA LYS A 114 10.44 7.36 -1.21
C LYS A 114 11.12 6.59 -0.09
N ASP A 115 11.39 7.27 1.02
CA ASP A 115 12.03 6.64 2.16
C ASP A 115 11.16 5.56 2.78
N LEU A 116 9.86 5.84 2.92
CA LEU A 116 8.93 4.88 3.49
C LEU A 116 8.79 3.63 2.63
N VAL A 117 8.73 3.80 1.32
CA VAL A 117 8.64 2.65 0.41
C VAL A 117 9.93 1.83 0.46
N GLU A 118 11.09 2.47 0.47
CA GLU A 118 12.35 1.75 0.61
C GLU A 118 12.41 0.97 1.92
N GLU A 119 11.97 1.59 2.99
CA GLU A 119 11.95 0.98 4.31
C GLU A 119 11.07 -0.28 4.32
N VAL A 120 9.86 -0.18 3.73
CA VAL A 120 8.90 -1.27 3.71
C VAL A 120 9.29 -2.34 2.69
N ALA A 121 9.61 -1.95 1.46
CA ALA A 121 9.91 -2.88 0.38
C ALA A 121 11.31 -3.48 0.51
N GLY A 122 12.21 -2.81 1.20
CA GLY A 122 13.60 -3.27 1.36
C GLY A 122 13.84 -4.17 2.54
N THR A 123 12.82 -4.44 3.36
CA THR A 123 12.99 -5.19 4.60
C THR A 123 13.17 -6.70 4.42
N HIS A 124 13.14 -7.16 3.18
CA HIS A 124 13.27 -8.59 2.96
C HIS A 124 14.60 -8.94 2.41
N VAL A 125 15.55 -8.31 2.75
CA VAL A 125 16.88 -8.67 2.25
C VAL A 125 17.38 -9.91 2.92
#